data_3b7301823426f04f73db62c7b12e7e84
#
_entry.id   3b7301823426f04f73db62c7b12e7e84
#
_cell.length_a   1.000
_cell.length_b   1.000
_cell.length_c   1.000
_cell.angle_alpha   90.00
_cell.angle_beta   90.00
_cell.angle_gamma   90.00
#
_symmetry.space_group_name_H-M   'P 1'
#
loop_
_entity.id
_entity.type
_entity.pdbx_description
1 polymer ?
#
loop_
_entity_poly.entity_id
_entity_poly.type
_entity_poly.pdbx_seq_one_letter_code
_entity_poly.pdbx_strand_id
1 'polypeptide(L)'
;MDKRILLTLALGAMSQVFTHAWEPKGDKIKTVWAEQVTPENVWQSYPRPQLQRAEWINLNGLWKYAVTDQNTSRKNVSFEGEILVPFAIESSLSGVQKTFLPTDKLWYQREFSLDPSWKNKSAILHFGAVDYECQVWVNNRLVGTHKGGNNPFSFDITKYLKKSGPQSIEVAVTDPTDTESISRGKQQLNQEGIWYTPVSGIWQTVWLEAVNKTYIRQVLPSTDIERKSVKLAFDIAGAKGNEEVKIEVLDDGKVIKTVEQKLTNAMEIDVPNAVLWSPESPKLYHLNIVLSNGGRVLDRVKSYFALRKVDVRKDECGYNRICLNNQPIFQYGPLDQGWWPDGLLTPPSEEAMLWDMVQLKKMGFNMIRKHIKVEPEQYYYYADSLGLMM
;
A
#
# COMPACT_ATOMS: atom_id res chain seq x y z
N MET A 1 13.18 76.70 26.48
CA MET A 1 13.55 75.98 25.25
C MET A 1 13.11 74.55 25.35
N ASP A 2 11.87 74.27 24.87
CA ASP A 2 11.27 72.95 24.93
C ASP A 2 11.68 72.15 23.68
N LYS A 3 12.25 70.96 23.89
CA LYS A 3 12.46 69.99 22.83
C LYS A 3 11.37 68.94 22.92
N ARG A 4 10.37 69.02 22.10
CA ARG A 4 9.38 67.92 21.90
C ARG A 4 9.98 66.86 20.97
N ILE A 5 10.13 65.65 21.50
CA ILE A 5 10.51 64.48 20.76
C ILE A 5 9.22 63.87 20.20
N LEU A 6 9.03 63.87 18.88
CA LEU A 6 7.99 63.13 18.18
C LEU A 6 8.43 61.64 18.10
N LEU A 7 7.71 60.76 18.78
CA LEU A 7 7.84 59.32 18.65
C LEU A 7 6.86 58.86 17.57
N THR A 8 7.39 58.50 16.39
CA THR A 8 6.59 57.91 15.28
C THR A 8 6.47 56.39 15.53
N LEU A 9 5.28 55.96 15.92
CA LEU A 9 4.93 54.51 15.98
C LEU A 9 4.69 54.02 14.55
N ALA A 10 5.60 53.21 14.04
CA ALA A 10 5.35 52.42 12.84
C ALA A 10 4.55 51.15 13.22
N LEU A 11 3.25 51.15 12.93
CA LEU A 11 2.46 49.91 12.97
C LEU A 11 2.86 49.05 11.78
N GLY A 12 3.68 48.06 12.04
CA GLY A 12 3.92 46.96 11.11
C GLY A 12 2.67 46.08 11.04
N ALA A 13 1.93 46.13 9.96
CA ALA A 13 0.88 45.16 9.67
C ALA A 13 1.55 43.80 9.42
N MET A 14 1.61 42.96 10.45
CA MET A 14 1.84 41.52 10.26
C MET A 14 0.61 40.95 9.57
N SER A 15 0.70 40.73 8.26
CA SER A 15 -0.22 39.87 7.55
C SER A 15 -0.03 38.46 8.11
N GLN A 16 -0.93 38.02 8.98
CA GLN A 16 -1.06 36.61 9.34
C GLN A 16 -1.49 35.89 8.06
N VAL A 17 -0.55 35.18 7.45
CA VAL A 17 -0.85 34.15 6.47
C VAL A 17 -1.54 33.05 7.26
N PHE A 18 -2.86 33.03 7.28
CA PHE A 18 -3.63 31.89 7.73
C PHE A 18 -3.36 30.77 6.72
N THR A 19 -2.38 29.93 7.00
CA THR A 19 -2.34 28.61 6.38
C THR A 19 -3.57 27.87 6.89
N HIS A 20 -4.59 27.71 6.06
CA HIS A 20 -5.68 26.83 6.37
C HIS A 20 -5.07 25.45 6.65
N ALA A 21 -5.17 25.00 7.89
CA ALA A 21 -4.83 23.63 8.22
C ALA A 21 -5.72 22.71 7.36
N TRP A 22 -5.16 21.62 6.85
CA TRP A 22 -5.95 20.62 6.13
C TRP A 22 -7.12 20.13 6.98
N GLU A 23 -8.27 19.95 6.36
CA GLU A 23 -9.48 19.39 6.99
C GLU A 23 -10.27 18.54 5.97
N PRO A 24 -11.02 17.51 6.42
CA PRO A 24 -11.94 16.78 5.55
C PRO A 24 -12.97 17.70 4.94
N LYS A 25 -13.23 17.58 3.62
CA LYS A 25 -14.21 18.41 2.91
C LYS A 25 -15.62 17.84 2.97
N GLY A 26 -16.60 18.75 2.76
CA GLY A 26 -18.01 18.43 2.56
C GLY A 26 -18.76 18.08 3.84
N ASP A 27 -20.07 17.88 3.65
CA ASP A 27 -21.07 17.63 4.69
C ASP A 27 -21.60 16.18 4.70
N LYS A 28 -21.05 15.32 3.85
CA LYS A 28 -21.42 13.90 3.81
C LYS A 28 -21.06 13.19 5.11
N ILE A 29 -21.70 12.05 5.35
CA ILE A 29 -21.42 11.16 6.49
C ILE A 29 -19.92 10.84 6.54
N LYS A 30 -19.37 10.96 7.74
CA LYS A 30 -18.01 10.58 8.06
C LYS A 30 -18.02 9.54 9.20
N THR A 31 -17.06 8.65 9.19
CA THR A 31 -16.84 7.73 10.30
C THR A 31 -16.14 8.45 11.46
N VAL A 32 -16.18 7.85 12.65
CA VAL A 32 -15.46 8.38 13.83
C VAL A 32 -13.94 8.42 13.62
N TRP A 33 -13.42 7.59 12.74
CA TRP A 33 -11.99 7.57 12.39
C TRP A 33 -11.58 8.76 11.53
N ALA A 34 -12.48 9.29 10.71
CA ALA A 34 -12.19 10.44 9.86
C ALA A 34 -11.79 11.69 10.67
N GLU A 35 -12.35 11.84 11.88
CA GLU A 35 -12.01 12.95 12.79
C GLU A 35 -10.59 12.87 13.35
N GLN A 36 -9.96 11.69 13.28
CA GLN A 36 -8.62 11.45 13.80
C GLN A 36 -7.55 11.53 12.71
N VAL A 37 -7.95 11.59 11.44
CA VAL A 37 -7.01 11.66 10.32
C VAL A 37 -6.34 13.03 10.27
N THR A 38 -5.01 13.01 10.19
CA THR A 38 -4.18 14.20 9.95
C THR A 38 -3.15 13.91 8.86
N PRO A 39 -2.57 14.95 8.24
CA PRO A 39 -1.49 14.77 7.28
C PRO A 39 -0.27 14.01 7.85
N GLU A 40 -0.04 14.07 9.15
CA GLU A 40 1.11 13.47 9.82
C GLU A 40 0.89 12.01 10.19
N ASN A 41 -0.37 11.59 10.43
CA ASN A 41 -0.68 10.23 10.90
C ASN A 41 -1.29 9.31 9.83
N VAL A 42 -1.59 9.83 8.64
CA VAL A 42 -2.25 9.06 7.59
C VAL A 42 -1.41 7.86 7.13
N TRP A 43 -1.94 6.64 7.35
CA TRP A 43 -1.37 5.37 6.85
C TRP A 43 0.13 5.25 7.08
N GLN A 44 0.58 5.28 8.34
CA GLN A 44 2.00 5.26 8.71
C GLN A 44 2.61 3.85 8.78
N SER A 45 1.80 2.79 8.74
CA SER A 45 2.30 1.41 8.77
C SER A 45 2.99 1.03 7.46
N TYR A 46 3.96 0.09 7.57
CA TYR A 46 4.65 -0.44 6.38
C TYR A 46 3.67 -1.19 5.49
N PRO A 47 3.57 -0.86 4.18
CA PRO A 47 2.44 -1.29 3.36
C PRO A 47 2.52 -2.71 2.82
N ARG A 48 3.67 -3.40 2.92
CA ARG A 48 3.91 -4.71 2.30
C ARG A 48 4.34 -5.77 3.33
N PRO A 49 3.42 -6.37 4.11
CA PRO A 49 3.74 -7.34 5.18
C PRO A 49 4.49 -8.57 4.70
N GLN A 50 4.28 -9.00 3.44
CA GLN A 50 4.96 -10.17 2.85
C GLN A 50 6.46 -9.93 2.56
N LEU A 51 6.93 -8.69 2.61
CA LEU A 51 8.33 -8.36 2.34
C LEU A 51 8.72 -7.06 3.03
N GLN A 52 8.86 -7.09 4.36
CA GLN A 52 9.14 -5.89 5.15
C GLN A 52 10.63 -5.57 5.18
N ARG A 53 10.98 -4.28 5.01
CA ARG A 53 12.29 -3.70 5.21
C ARG A 53 12.29 -2.65 6.30
N ALA A 54 13.41 -2.49 6.97
CA ALA A 54 13.57 -1.44 7.99
C ALA A 54 13.85 -0.06 7.38
N GLU A 55 14.48 -0.02 6.19
CA GLU A 55 14.89 1.22 5.54
C GLU A 55 13.87 1.65 4.49
N TRP A 56 12.91 2.43 4.91
CA TRP A 56 11.85 2.97 4.04
C TRP A 56 11.41 4.36 4.50
N ILE A 57 10.76 5.09 3.60
CA ILE A 57 10.18 6.41 3.86
C ILE A 57 8.74 6.40 3.37
N ASN A 58 7.80 6.75 4.24
CA ASN A 58 6.41 6.98 3.88
C ASN A 58 6.29 8.32 3.13
N LEU A 59 5.63 8.32 1.99
CA LEU A 59 5.34 9.51 1.21
C LEU A 59 3.85 9.89 1.22
N ASN A 60 3.04 9.29 2.08
CA ASN A 60 1.69 9.76 2.33
C ASN A 60 1.71 11.14 3.02
N GLY A 61 0.59 11.82 3.04
CA GLY A 61 0.46 13.17 3.59
C GLY A 61 0.10 14.18 2.51
N LEU A 62 0.37 15.45 2.74
CA LEU A 62 -0.02 16.49 1.79
C LEU A 62 0.88 16.51 0.55
N TRP A 63 0.23 16.53 -0.62
CA TRP A 63 0.83 16.76 -1.92
C TRP A 63 0.16 17.97 -2.55
N LYS A 64 0.89 18.77 -3.31
CA LYS A 64 0.27 19.77 -4.19
C LYS A 64 -0.53 19.07 -5.27
N TYR A 65 -1.69 19.63 -5.65
CA TYR A 65 -2.50 19.10 -6.74
C TYR A 65 -2.97 20.20 -7.69
N ALA A 66 -3.31 19.79 -8.91
CA ALA A 66 -4.04 20.59 -9.89
C ALA A 66 -4.90 19.68 -10.76
N VAL A 67 -6.04 20.17 -11.21
CA VAL A 67 -6.89 19.54 -12.23
C VAL A 67 -6.88 20.39 -13.47
N THR A 68 -6.50 19.83 -14.60
CA THR A 68 -6.40 20.54 -15.87
C THR A 68 -7.10 19.76 -16.97
N ASP A 69 -7.33 20.36 -18.12
CA ASP A 69 -7.66 19.63 -19.33
C ASP A 69 -6.58 18.59 -19.66
N GLN A 70 -6.99 17.43 -20.21
CA GLN A 70 -6.10 16.32 -20.54
C GLN A 70 -4.92 16.72 -21.44
N ASN A 71 -5.10 17.70 -22.31
CA ASN A 71 -4.10 18.17 -23.27
C ASN A 71 -3.13 19.19 -22.65
N THR A 72 -3.35 19.59 -21.41
CA THR A 72 -2.47 20.58 -20.75
C THR A 72 -1.05 20.06 -20.65
N SER A 73 -0.11 20.82 -21.20
CA SER A 73 1.31 20.51 -21.08
C SER A 73 1.77 20.66 -19.63
N ARG A 74 2.60 19.73 -19.15
CA ARG A 74 3.19 19.74 -17.79
C ARG A 74 3.80 21.09 -17.40
N LYS A 75 4.40 21.83 -18.36
CA LYS A 75 5.03 23.14 -18.12
C LYS A 75 4.02 24.25 -17.79
N ASN A 76 2.75 24.03 -18.12
CA ASN A 76 1.67 25.00 -17.95
C ASN A 76 0.79 24.68 -16.74
N VAL A 77 1.17 23.71 -15.93
CA VAL A 77 0.42 23.33 -14.73
C VAL A 77 0.66 24.36 -13.64
N SER A 78 -0.44 24.91 -13.10
CA SER A 78 -0.45 25.73 -11.88
C SER A 78 -1.17 24.97 -10.80
N PHE A 79 -0.49 24.69 -9.69
CA PHE A 79 -1.09 23.95 -8.58
C PHE A 79 -2.14 24.80 -7.88
N GLU A 80 -3.30 24.19 -7.57
CA GLU A 80 -4.49 24.83 -7.00
C GLU A 80 -4.50 24.83 -5.47
N GLY A 81 -3.83 23.82 -4.86
CA GLY A 81 -3.84 23.61 -3.43
C GLY A 81 -3.13 22.33 -3.03
N GLU A 82 -3.56 21.77 -1.92
CA GLU A 82 -3.02 20.52 -1.35
C GLU A 82 -4.10 19.44 -1.27
N ILE A 83 -3.70 18.20 -1.50
CA ILE A 83 -4.50 16.98 -1.43
C ILE A 83 -3.84 16.00 -0.48
N LEU A 84 -4.62 15.33 0.39
CA LEU A 84 -4.10 14.34 1.31
C LEU A 84 -4.02 12.96 0.63
N VAL A 85 -2.82 12.53 0.30
CA VAL A 85 -2.53 11.17 -0.20
C VAL A 85 -2.47 10.21 1.00
N PRO A 86 -3.13 9.01 0.95
CA PRO A 86 -3.61 8.32 -0.26
C PRO A 86 -5.13 8.40 -0.47
N PHE A 87 -5.75 9.53 -0.30
CA PHE A 87 -7.19 9.64 -0.53
C PHE A 87 -7.48 10.20 -1.93
N ALA A 88 -8.38 9.50 -2.66
CA ALA A 88 -8.80 9.92 -4.00
C ALA A 88 -9.45 11.30 -3.99
N ILE A 89 -9.29 12.05 -5.08
CA ILE A 89 -9.73 13.46 -5.16
C ILE A 89 -11.23 13.66 -4.89
N GLU A 90 -12.06 12.65 -5.16
CA GLU A 90 -13.52 12.69 -4.92
C GLU A 90 -13.90 12.45 -3.45
N SER A 91 -12.96 11.92 -2.65
CA SER A 91 -13.22 11.60 -1.25
C SER A 91 -13.20 12.84 -0.36
N SER A 92 -13.96 12.80 0.75
CA SER A 92 -13.91 13.84 1.77
C SER A 92 -12.52 13.99 2.39
N LEU A 93 -11.86 12.85 2.68
CA LEU A 93 -10.54 12.81 3.32
C LEU A 93 -9.40 13.27 2.41
N SER A 94 -9.64 13.44 1.11
CA SER A 94 -8.65 14.11 0.25
C SER A 94 -8.43 15.57 0.65
N GLY A 95 -9.41 16.20 1.33
CA GLY A 95 -9.44 17.65 1.57
C GLY A 95 -9.90 18.47 0.35
N VAL A 96 -10.23 17.80 -0.77
CA VAL A 96 -10.62 18.42 -2.04
C VAL A 96 -12.09 18.15 -2.38
N GLN A 97 -12.49 16.90 -2.41
CA GLN A 97 -13.84 16.41 -2.74
C GLN A 97 -14.38 16.97 -4.06
N LYS A 98 -13.58 16.84 -5.13
CA LYS A 98 -13.91 17.34 -6.47
C LYS A 98 -14.25 16.17 -7.39
N THR A 99 -15.32 16.27 -8.16
CA THR A 99 -15.62 15.33 -9.25
C THR A 99 -14.52 15.43 -10.30
N PHE A 100 -13.96 14.29 -10.69
CA PHE A 100 -12.99 14.16 -11.73
C PHE A 100 -13.67 13.59 -13.00
N LEU A 101 -13.38 14.19 -14.15
CA LEU A 101 -14.02 13.82 -15.42
C LEU A 101 -13.01 13.11 -16.34
N PRO A 102 -13.48 12.27 -17.28
CA PRO A 102 -12.61 11.60 -18.25
C PRO A 102 -11.80 12.55 -19.16
N THR A 103 -12.21 13.82 -19.25
CA THR A 103 -11.49 14.88 -19.96
C THR A 103 -10.43 15.57 -19.14
N ASP A 104 -10.34 15.28 -17.86
CA ASP A 104 -9.45 15.92 -16.90
C ASP A 104 -8.12 15.17 -16.79
N LYS A 105 -7.12 15.89 -16.30
CA LYS A 105 -5.83 15.35 -15.87
C LYS A 105 -5.50 15.85 -14.47
N LEU A 106 -5.32 14.92 -13.55
CA LEU A 106 -4.97 15.21 -12.17
C LEU A 106 -3.44 15.17 -12.01
N TRP A 107 -2.90 16.26 -11.49
CA TRP A 107 -1.49 16.43 -11.23
C TRP A 107 -1.23 16.40 -9.73
N TYR A 108 -0.15 15.71 -9.34
CA TYR A 108 0.38 15.70 -7.99
C TYR A 108 1.83 16.14 -7.99
N GLN A 109 2.25 16.84 -6.94
CA GLN A 109 3.66 17.16 -6.71
C GLN A 109 3.99 17.06 -5.22
N ARG A 110 5.13 16.44 -4.90
CA ARG A 110 5.69 16.38 -3.55
C ARG A 110 7.20 16.50 -3.58
N GLU A 111 7.73 17.25 -2.62
CA GLU A 111 9.15 17.23 -2.30
C GLU A 111 9.44 16.23 -1.16
N PHE A 112 10.62 15.63 -1.21
CA PHE A 112 11.09 14.71 -0.18
C PHE A 112 12.60 14.75 -0.05
N SER A 113 13.11 14.33 1.10
CA SER A 113 14.54 14.19 1.35
C SER A 113 14.88 12.72 1.57
N LEU A 114 16.05 12.30 1.10
CA LEU A 114 16.57 10.98 1.37
C LEU A 114 17.36 11.00 2.67
N ASP A 115 17.32 9.89 3.40
CA ASP A 115 18.21 9.67 4.52
C ASP A 115 19.66 9.63 4.03
N PRO A 116 20.60 10.37 4.64
CA PRO A 116 22.02 10.36 4.26
C PRO A 116 22.66 8.95 4.27
N SER A 117 22.15 8.02 5.08
CA SER A 117 22.59 6.63 5.11
C SER A 117 22.31 5.86 3.82
N TRP A 118 21.40 6.35 2.97
CA TRP A 118 21.05 5.75 1.68
C TRP A 118 22.07 6.04 0.56
N LYS A 119 23.12 6.81 0.88
CA LYS A 119 24.22 7.03 -0.05
C LYS A 119 24.78 5.69 -0.50
N ASN A 120 24.86 5.45 -1.80
CA ASN A 120 25.27 4.19 -2.45
C ASN A 120 24.22 3.06 -2.47
N LYS A 121 22.99 3.31 -2.02
CA LYS A 121 21.85 2.40 -2.22
C LYS A 121 21.02 2.82 -3.43
N SER A 122 20.26 1.90 -3.97
CA SER A 122 19.18 2.19 -4.91
C SER A 122 17.94 2.62 -4.13
N ALA A 123 17.21 3.58 -4.68
CA ALA A 123 15.93 4.01 -4.14
C ALA A 123 14.81 3.52 -5.05
N ILE A 124 13.92 2.70 -4.49
CA ILE A 124 12.76 2.16 -5.20
C ILE A 124 11.53 2.93 -4.74
N LEU A 125 10.87 3.59 -5.68
CA LEU A 125 9.60 4.30 -5.46
C LEU A 125 8.45 3.35 -5.76
N HIS A 126 7.56 3.18 -4.79
CA HIS A 126 6.41 2.29 -4.86
C HIS A 126 5.11 3.07 -4.78
N PHE A 127 4.11 2.59 -5.50
CA PHE A 127 2.71 3.00 -5.41
C PHE A 127 1.87 1.75 -5.16
N GLY A 128 1.03 1.78 -4.13
CA GLY A 128 0.10 0.69 -3.85
C GLY A 128 -1.00 0.59 -4.92
N ALA A 129 -1.58 1.72 -5.30
CA ALA A 129 -2.50 1.82 -6.43
C ALA A 129 -2.71 3.26 -6.87
N VAL A 130 -2.93 3.44 -8.17
CA VAL A 130 -3.31 4.71 -8.81
C VAL A 130 -4.37 4.43 -9.86
N ASP A 131 -5.57 4.98 -9.74
CA ASP A 131 -6.65 4.83 -10.71
C ASP A 131 -6.65 6.03 -11.67
N TYR A 132 -6.46 5.89 -12.96
CA TYR A 132 -6.34 4.64 -13.70
C TYR A 132 -5.02 4.53 -14.48
N GLU A 133 -4.62 5.55 -15.25
CA GLU A 133 -3.35 5.60 -16.00
C GLU A 133 -2.50 6.77 -15.51
N CYS A 134 -1.24 6.51 -15.20
CA CYS A 134 -0.38 7.57 -14.70
C CYS A 134 0.99 7.63 -15.38
N GLN A 135 1.57 8.82 -15.32
CA GLN A 135 2.95 9.12 -15.66
C GLN A 135 3.65 9.65 -14.42
N VAL A 136 4.88 9.21 -14.19
CA VAL A 136 5.66 9.59 -12.98
C VAL A 136 6.98 10.22 -13.39
N TRP A 137 7.26 11.40 -12.83
CA TRP A 137 8.54 12.10 -12.98
C TRP A 137 9.23 12.24 -11.64
N VAL A 138 10.55 12.16 -11.67
CA VAL A 138 11.42 12.49 -10.54
C VAL A 138 12.43 13.54 -11.02
N ASN A 139 12.51 14.66 -10.29
CA ASN A 139 13.38 15.79 -10.63
C ASN A 139 13.27 16.20 -12.11
N ASN A 140 12.06 16.38 -12.58
CA ASN A 140 11.70 16.76 -13.95
C ASN A 140 12.01 15.72 -15.05
N ARG A 141 12.41 14.51 -14.70
CA ARG A 141 12.74 13.44 -15.66
C ARG A 141 11.69 12.34 -15.58
N LEU A 142 11.08 11.97 -16.72
CA LEU A 142 10.12 10.88 -16.79
C LEU A 142 10.79 9.57 -16.36
N VAL A 143 10.18 8.93 -15.36
CA VAL A 143 10.65 7.64 -14.82
C VAL A 143 9.95 6.50 -15.50
N GLY A 144 8.62 6.60 -15.66
CA GLY A 144 7.81 5.58 -16.29
C GLY A 144 6.31 5.91 -16.27
N THR A 145 5.53 4.95 -16.72
CA THR A 145 4.07 4.99 -16.80
C THR A 145 3.48 3.73 -16.18
N HIS A 146 2.24 3.80 -15.73
CA HIS A 146 1.48 2.65 -15.28
C HIS A 146 0.03 2.76 -15.74
N LYS A 147 -0.63 1.62 -15.95
CA LYS A 147 -2.05 1.52 -16.30
C LYS A 147 -2.70 0.38 -15.53
N GLY A 148 -3.80 0.68 -14.82
CA GLY A 148 -4.55 -0.27 -14.01
C GLY A 148 -4.79 0.22 -12.59
N GLY A 149 -6.07 0.38 -12.20
CA GLY A 149 -6.48 1.06 -10.96
C GLY A 149 -6.21 0.30 -9.65
N ASN A 150 -5.92 -1.03 -9.71
CA ASN A 150 -5.82 -1.88 -8.53
C ASN A 150 -4.44 -2.53 -8.34
N ASN A 151 -3.53 -2.38 -9.27
CA ASN A 151 -2.25 -3.10 -9.24
C ASN A 151 -1.13 -2.24 -8.67
N PRO A 152 -0.35 -2.75 -7.70
CA PRO A 152 0.85 -2.06 -7.23
C PRO A 152 1.92 -2.04 -8.33
N PHE A 153 2.73 -0.98 -8.32
CA PHE A 153 3.87 -0.84 -9.22
C PHE A 153 5.02 -0.08 -8.56
N SER A 154 6.20 -0.22 -9.14
CA SER A 154 7.40 0.45 -8.60
C SER A 154 8.40 0.82 -9.68
N PHE A 155 9.23 1.82 -9.36
CA PHE A 155 10.31 2.30 -10.21
C PHE A 155 11.62 2.43 -9.44
N ASP A 156 12.71 1.98 -10.02
CA ASP A 156 14.06 2.36 -9.56
C ASP A 156 14.34 3.80 -9.99
N ILE A 157 14.31 4.70 -9.02
CA ILE A 157 14.51 6.13 -9.24
C ILE A 157 15.96 6.59 -9.05
N THR A 158 16.88 5.69 -8.73
CA THR A 158 18.27 5.99 -8.34
C THR A 158 18.97 6.93 -9.32
N LYS A 159 18.88 6.65 -10.62
CA LYS A 159 19.53 7.46 -11.66
C LYS A 159 18.90 8.84 -11.90
N TYR A 160 17.72 9.07 -11.30
CA TYR A 160 16.97 10.32 -11.43
C TYR A 160 17.19 11.27 -10.25
N LEU A 161 17.80 10.77 -9.16
CA LEU A 161 18.04 11.54 -7.95
C LEU A 161 19.09 12.62 -8.15
N LYS A 162 18.92 13.76 -7.49
CA LYS A 162 19.95 14.80 -7.33
C LYS A 162 20.98 14.33 -6.31
N LYS A 163 22.20 14.80 -6.44
CA LYS A 163 23.30 14.47 -5.52
C LYS A 163 23.11 15.05 -4.12
N SER A 164 22.34 16.13 -4.00
CA SER A 164 22.06 16.83 -2.74
C SER A 164 20.78 17.65 -2.84
N GLY A 165 20.23 18.02 -1.69
CA GLY A 165 19.01 18.80 -1.56
C GLY A 165 17.72 17.98 -1.77
N PRO A 166 16.56 18.65 -1.67
CA PRO A 166 15.27 18.00 -1.82
C PRO A 166 15.07 17.43 -3.22
N GLN A 167 14.45 16.29 -3.28
CA GLN A 167 13.99 15.61 -4.48
C GLN A 167 12.54 16.02 -4.75
N SER A 168 12.08 15.93 -6.00
CA SER A 168 10.70 16.20 -6.37
C SER A 168 10.12 15.01 -7.12
N ILE A 169 8.92 14.60 -6.74
CA ILE A 169 8.08 13.66 -7.50
C ILE A 169 6.90 14.44 -8.06
N GLU A 170 6.58 14.16 -9.32
CA GLU A 170 5.33 14.59 -9.95
C GLU A 170 4.63 13.38 -10.54
N VAL A 171 3.30 13.35 -10.42
CA VAL A 171 2.45 12.30 -11.01
C VAL A 171 1.33 12.98 -11.78
N ALA A 172 1.11 12.56 -13.02
CA ALA A 172 -0.07 12.96 -13.79
C ALA A 172 -0.95 11.74 -14.00
N VAL A 173 -2.25 11.89 -13.73
CA VAL A 173 -3.22 10.80 -13.81
C VAL A 173 -4.35 11.17 -14.75
N THR A 174 -4.79 10.21 -15.55
CA THR A 174 -6.03 10.25 -16.33
C THR A 174 -6.86 9.03 -16.01
N ASP A 175 -8.16 9.21 -15.93
CA ASP A 175 -9.10 8.13 -15.62
C ASP A 175 -10.33 8.24 -16.54
N PRO A 176 -10.56 7.25 -17.41
CA PRO A 176 -11.76 7.22 -18.24
C PRO A 176 -13.03 6.84 -17.47
N THR A 177 -12.92 6.43 -16.22
CA THR A 177 -14.00 6.00 -15.31
C THR A 177 -14.91 4.94 -15.98
N ASP A 178 -16.05 5.33 -16.54
CA ASP A 178 -17.04 4.46 -17.18
C ASP A 178 -17.21 4.69 -18.68
N THR A 179 -16.40 5.56 -19.28
CA THR A 179 -16.44 5.83 -20.73
C THR A 179 -15.67 4.82 -21.57
N GLU A 180 -14.82 3.99 -20.94
CA GLU A 180 -14.08 2.92 -21.58
C GLU A 180 -14.32 1.56 -20.90
N SER A 181 -14.01 0.48 -21.61
CA SER A 181 -14.08 -0.88 -21.07
C SER A 181 -12.82 -1.20 -20.26
N ILE A 182 -12.82 -0.79 -19.00
CA ILE A 182 -11.73 -0.99 -18.05
C ILE A 182 -12.21 -1.71 -16.79
N SER A 183 -11.26 -2.17 -15.95
CA SER A 183 -11.56 -2.76 -14.64
C SER A 183 -11.82 -1.65 -13.62
N ARG A 184 -13.06 -1.17 -13.55
CA ARG A 184 -13.49 -0.04 -12.68
C ARG A 184 -14.37 -0.46 -11.50
N GLY A 185 -14.66 -1.74 -11.36
CA GLY A 185 -15.64 -2.18 -10.36
C GLY A 185 -17.03 -1.62 -10.64
N LYS A 186 -17.67 -0.99 -9.63
CA LYS A 186 -18.98 -0.35 -9.75
C LYS A 186 -18.92 1.18 -9.83
N GLN A 187 -17.82 1.73 -10.25
CA GLN A 187 -17.66 3.18 -10.39
C GLN A 187 -18.43 3.69 -11.61
N GLN A 188 -19.19 4.76 -11.42
CA GLN A 188 -19.89 5.48 -12.50
C GLN A 188 -19.94 6.97 -12.23
N LEU A 189 -19.84 7.78 -13.30
CA LEU A 189 -19.99 9.24 -13.22
C LEU A 189 -21.40 9.63 -12.79
N ASN A 190 -22.41 8.93 -13.29
CA ASN A 190 -23.79 9.11 -12.86
C ASN A 190 -24.18 7.99 -11.90
N GLN A 191 -24.07 8.26 -10.60
CA GLN A 191 -24.27 7.27 -9.54
C GLN A 191 -25.77 7.07 -9.27
N GLU A 192 -26.29 5.93 -9.64
CA GLU A 192 -27.65 5.51 -9.32
C GLU A 192 -27.68 4.05 -8.85
N GLY A 193 -28.56 3.74 -7.91
CA GLY A 193 -28.83 2.39 -7.43
C GLY A 193 -27.58 1.72 -6.83
N ILE A 194 -27.00 0.74 -7.56
CA ILE A 194 -25.87 -0.07 -7.07
C ILE A 194 -24.49 0.52 -7.41
N TRP A 195 -24.45 1.67 -8.09
CA TRP A 195 -23.20 2.26 -8.56
C TRP A 195 -22.60 3.24 -7.56
N TYR A 196 -21.26 3.31 -7.54
CA TYR A 196 -20.49 4.12 -6.60
C TYR A 196 -19.86 5.34 -7.27
N THR A 197 -19.52 6.32 -6.44
CA THR A 197 -18.70 7.47 -6.80
C THR A 197 -17.40 6.99 -7.46
N PRO A 198 -16.92 7.62 -8.56
CA PRO A 198 -15.59 7.35 -9.10
C PRO A 198 -14.49 7.57 -8.06
N VAL A 199 -13.37 6.89 -8.28
CA VAL A 199 -12.15 7.04 -7.51
C VAL A 199 -11.02 7.25 -8.49
N SER A 200 -10.47 8.45 -8.54
CA SER A 200 -9.42 8.83 -9.48
C SER A 200 -8.16 9.26 -8.74
N GLY A 201 -7.00 8.86 -9.28
CA GLY A 201 -5.71 9.22 -8.71
C GLY A 201 -5.14 8.21 -7.72
N ILE A 202 -4.25 8.69 -6.85
CA ILE A 202 -3.57 7.87 -5.85
C ILE A 202 -4.53 7.52 -4.73
N TRP A 203 -4.80 6.21 -4.52
CA TRP A 203 -5.71 5.76 -3.45
C TRP A 203 -5.12 4.69 -2.51
N GLN A 204 -3.84 4.32 -2.71
CA GLN A 204 -3.08 3.52 -1.75
C GLN A 204 -1.72 4.16 -1.48
N THR A 205 -1.07 3.73 -0.41
CA THR A 205 0.21 4.27 0.07
C THR A 205 1.26 4.42 -1.02
N VAL A 206 1.98 5.54 -0.94
CA VAL A 206 3.20 5.81 -1.72
C VAL A 206 4.39 5.76 -0.78
N TRP A 207 5.45 5.03 -1.14
CA TRP A 207 6.63 4.92 -0.28
C TRP A 207 7.92 4.70 -1.06
N LEU A 208 9.03 4.87 -0.37
CA LEU A 208 10.38 4.59 -0.86
C LEU A 208 11.05 3.50 -0.04
N GLU A 209 11.84 2.64 -0.69
CA GLU A 209 12.75 1.70 -0.04
C GLU A 209 14.19 1.94 -0.49
N ALA A 210 15.13 1.82 0.47
CA ALA A 210 16.55 1.78 0.18
C ALA A 210 17.02 0.33 0.05
N VAL A 211 17.56 -0.03 -1.11
CA VAL A 211 18.04 -1.39 -1.37
C VAL A 211 19.46 -1.36 -1.94
N ASN A 212 20.22 -2.43 -1.77
CA ASN A 212 21.48 -2.62 -2.48
C ASN A 212 21.21 -2.96 -3.97
N LYS A 213 22.25 -3.01 -4.79
CA LYS A 213 22.13 -3.43 -6.20
C LYS A 213 21.63 -4.87 -6.35
N THR A 214 21.94 -5.71 -5.36
CA THR A 214 21.41 -7.07 -5.26
C THR A 214 20.49 -7.12 -4.05
N TYR A 215 19.21 -7.41 -4.26
CA TYR A 215 18.18 -7.42 -3.23
C TYR A 215 17.02 -8.36 -3.58
N ILE A 216 16.24 -8.74 -2.58
CA ILE A 216 15.08 -9.61 -2.72
C ILE A 216 13.89 -8.75 -3.20
N ARG A 217 13.39 -8.98 -4.42
CA ARG A 217 12.19 -8.31 -4.92
C ARG A 217 10.92 -8.96 -4.43
N GLN A 218 10.94 -10.29 -4.30
CA GLN A 218 9.76 -11.05 -3.88
C GLN A 218 10.16 -12.34 -3.21
N VAL A 219 9.37 -12.76 -2.23
CA VAL A 219 9.38 -14.09 -1.61
C VAL A 219 8.00 -14.69 -1.82
N LEU A 220 7.94 -15.90 -2.40
CA LEU A 220 6.70 -16.61 -2.69
C LEU A 220 6.67 -17.89 -1.87
N PRO A 221 5.94 -17.93 -0.73
CA PRO A 221 5.75 -19.15 0.04
C PRO A 221 4.70 -20.06 -0.61
N SER A 222 4.99 -21.35 -0.65
CA SER A 222 4.06 -22.40 -1.02
C SER A 222 4.17 -23.53 0.01
N THR A 223 3.08 -23.94 0.60
CA THR A 223 3.08 -24.86 1.75
C THR A 223 2.57 -26.25 1.39
N ASP A 224 3.15 -27.26 2.02
CA ASP A 224 2.71 -28.66 1.96
C ASP A 224 2.32 -29.09 3.36
N ILE A 225 1.03 -29.36 3.57
CA ILE A 225 0.48 -29.72 4.89
C ILE A 225 0.77 -31.17 5.27
N GLU A 226 0.91 -32.06 4.30
CA GLU A 226 1.22 -33.47 4.50
C GLU A 226 2.68 -33.64 4.95
N ARG A 227 3.60 -32.92 4.33
CA ARG A 227 5.04 -32.91 4.68
C ARG A 227 5.36 -31.92 5.81
N LYS A 228 4.43 -31.02 6.16
CA LYS A 228 4.65 -29.90 7.08
C LYS A 228 5.88 -29.08 6.68
N SER A 229 5.92 -28.69 5.43
CA SER A 229 7.01 -27.90 4.87
C SER A 229 6.53 -26.63 4.18
N VAL A 230 7.43 -25.67 4.03
CA VAL A 230 7.23 -24.50 3.19
C VAL A 230 8.32 -24.45 2.13
N LYS A 231 7.93 -24.24 0.88
CA LYS A 231 8.82 -23.95 -0.24
C LYS A 231 8.82 -22.45 -0.48
N LEU A 232 9.99 -21.81 -0.38
CA LEU A 232 10.17 -20.39 -0.62
C LEU A 232 10.84 -20.20 -1.99
N ALA A 233 10.15 -19.58 -2.94
CA ALA A 233 10.74 -19.14 -4.19
C ALA A 233 11.14 -17.66 -4.08
N PHE A 234 12.29 -17.29 -4.68
CA PHE A 234 12.85 -15.96 -4.58
C PHE A 234 12.96 -15.30 -5.95
N ASP A 235 12.53 -14.04 -6.04
CA ASP A 235 12.94 -13.14 -7.12
C ASP A 235 13.99 -12.17 -6.58
N ILE A 236 15.21 -12.24 -7.13
CA ILE A 236 16.37 -11.47 -6.68
C ILE A 236 16.82 -10.53 -7.80
N ALA A 237 16.78 -9.25 -7.54
CA ALA A 237 17.38 -8.27 -8.44
C ALA A 237 18.93 -8.34 -8.38
N GLY A 238 19.59 -8.28 -9.53
CA GLY A 238 21.04 -8.18 -9.61
C GLY A 238 21.81 -9.39 -9.09
N ALA A 239 21.16 -10.57 -9.04
CA ALA A 239 21.80 -11.81 -8.62
C ALA A 239 22.96 -12.20 -9.55
N LYS A 240 24.04 -12.73 -8.97
CA LYS A 240 25.24 -13.20 -9.68
C LYS A 240 25.42 -14.73 -9.61
N GLY A 241 24.55 -15.42 -8.85
CA GLY A 241 24.53 -16.87 -8.70
C GLY A 241 25.51 -17.42 -7.65
N ASN A 242 26.10 -16.57 -6.85
CA ASN A 242 26.99 -16.92 -5.74
C ASN A 242 26.53 -16.37 -4.39
N GLU A 243 25.30 -15.95 -4.34
CA GLU A 243 24.66 -15.48 -3.12
C GLU A 243 24.33 -16.65 -2.19
N GLU A 244 24.32 -16.35 -0.91
CA GLU A 244 23.91 -17.21 0.19
C GLU A 244 22.68 -16.62 0.85
N VAL A 245 21.81 -17.47 1.34
CA VAL A 245 20.63 -17.04 2.09
C VAL A 245 20.57 -17.76 3.42
N LYS A 246 20.37 -16.98 4.49
CA LYS A 246 20.02 -17.46 5.82
C LYS A 246 18.56 -17.16 6.06
N ILE A 247 17.80 -18.19 6.45
CA ILE A 247 16.37 -18.11 6.76
C ILE A 247 16.17 -18.62 8.17
N GLU A 248 15.54 -17.81 9.00
CA GLU A 248 15.04 -18.18 10.32
C GLU A 248 13.52 -18.25 10.27
N VAL A 249 12.96 -19.39 10.64
CA VAL A 249 11.52 -19.58 10.84
C VAL A 249 11.23 -19.34 12.31
N LEU A 250 10.28 -18.46 12.59
CA LEU A 250 9.89 -18.08 13.94
C LEU A 250 8.46 -18.51 14.23
N ASP A 251 8.28 -19.05 15.44
CA ASP A 251 6.99 -19.33 16.05
C ASP A 251 6.85 -18.48 17.31
N ASP A 252 5.84 -17.58 17.34
CA ASP A 252 5.61 -16.63 18.43
C ASP A 252 6.90 -15.88 18.86
N GLY A 253 7.68 -15.45 17.88
CA GLY A 253 8.93 -14.71 18.07
C GLY A 253 10.13 -15.57 18.42
N LYS A 254 10.00 -16.88 18.61
CA LYS A 254 11.10 -17.82 18.87
C LYS A 254 11.56 -18.48 17.59
N VAL A 255 12.86 -18.52 17.33
CA VAL A 255 13.44 -19.24 16.20
C VAL A 255 13.29 -20.73 16.43
N ILE A 256 12.53 -21.43 15.57
CA ILE A 256 12.30 -22.87 15.62
C ILE A 256 13.12 -23.63 14.57
N LYS A 257 13.56 -22.95 13.51
CA LYS A 257 14.38 -23.53 12.45
C LYS A 257 15.27 -22.47 11.84
N THR A 258 16.51 -22.83 11.56
CA THR A 258 17.44 -22.01 10.76
C THR A 258 17.96 -22.85 9.60
N VAL A 259 17.96 -22.26 8.40
CA VAL A 259 18.56 -22.80 7.19
C VAL A 259 19.52 -21.77 6.65
N GLU A 260 20.75 -22.18 6.36
CA GLU A 260 21.78 -21.34 5.75
C GLU A 260 22.47 -22.13 4.64
N GLN A 261 22.34 -21.67 3.42
CA GLN A 261 22.89 -22.35 2.25
C GLN A 261 23.03 -21.41 1.05
N LYS A 262 23.67 -21.89 0.00
CA LYS A 262 23.71 -21.19 -1.28
C LYS A 262 22.30 -20.96 -1.80
N LEU A 263 22.05 -19.75 -2.30
CA LEU A 263 20.75 -19.38 -2.88
C LEU A 263 20.44 -20.28 -4.09
N THR A 264 19.23 -20.82 -4.10
CA THR A 264 18.62 -21.53 -5.22
C THR A 264 17.28 -20.87 -5.57
N ASN A 265 16.75 -21.17 -6.75
CA ASN A 265 15.47 -20.58 -7.19
C ASN A 265 14.30 -20.84 -6.22
N ALA A 266 14.38 -21.98 -5.52
CA ALA A 266 13.40 -22.31 -4.48
C ALA A 266 14.07 -23.17 -3.40
N MET A 267 13.66 -22.98 -2.14
CA MET A 267 14.18 -23.70 -0.97
C MET A 267 13.00 -24.29 -0.21
N GLU A 268 13.11 -25.58 0.11
CA GLU A 268 12.14 -26.27 0.95
C GLU A 268 12.65 -26.33 2.40
N ILE A 269 11.78 -26.02 3.34
CA ILE A 269 12.09 -25.95 4.77
C ILE A 269 11.02 -26.74 5.53
N ASP A 270 11.44 -27.80 6.20
CA ASP A 270 10.56 -28.55 7.09
C ASP A 270 10.26 -27.72 8.34
N VAL A 271 8.99 -27.69 8.73
CA VAL A 271 8.48 -27.03 9.95
C VAL A 271 7.89 -28.10 10.88
N PRO A 272 8.73 -28.83 11.62
CA PRO A 272 8.28 -29.95 12.44
C PRO A 272 7.28 -29.46 13.50
N ASN A 273 6.27 -30.28 13.77
CA ASN A 273 5.18 -29.96 14.70
C ASN A 273 4.36 -28.71 14.33
N ALA A 274 4.42 -28.30 13.05
CA ALA A 274 3.66 -27.16 12.59
C ALA A 274 2.15 -27.34 12.82
N VAL A 275 1.53 -26.26 13.29
CA VAL A 275 0.08 -26.13 13.44
C VAL A 275 -0.48 -25.60 12.12
N LEU A 276 -1.52 -26.27 11.61
CA LEU A 276 -2.20 -25.81 10.40
C LEU A 276 -3.06 -24.59 10.70
N TRP A 277 -3.05 -23.66 9.79
CA TRP A 277 -3.90 -22.47 9.86
C TRP A 277 -5.37 -22.87 9.62
N SER A 278 -6.25 -22.37 10.48
CA SER A 278 -7.70 -22.40 10.27
C SER A 278 -8.33 -21.11 10.80
N PRO A 279 -9.61 -20.83 10.47
CA PRO A 279 -10.32 -19.71 11.06
C PRO A 279 -10.33 -19.68 12.59
N GLU A 280 -10.33 -20.85 13.23
CA GLU A 280 -10.32 -21.00 14.69
C GLU A 280 -8.91 -20.94 15.28
N SER A 281 -7.89 -21.28 14.48
CA SER A 281 -6.49 -21.28 14.88
C SER A 281 -5.64 -20.64 13.78
N PRO A 282 -5.63 -19.29 13.66
CA PRO A 282 -4.97 -18.57 12.56
C PRO A 282 -3.47 -18.47 12.78
N LYS A 283 -2.79 -19.60 12.87
CA LYS A 283 -1.35 -19.65 13.13
C LYS A 283 -0.53 -19.15 11.97
N LEU A 284 0.28 -18.13 12.22
CA LEU A 284 1.28 -17.59 11.29
C LEU A 284 2.68 -17.94 11.79
N TYR A 285 3.55 -18.28 10.84
CA TYR A 285 4.99 -18.41 11.04
C TYR A 285 5.68 -17.23 10.40
N HIS A 286 6.61 -16.60 11.10
CA HIS A 286 7.36 -15.46 10.58
C HIS A 286 8.71 -15.90 10.05
N LEU A 287 9.25 -15.12 9.14
CA LEU A 287 10.54 -15.36 8.50
C LEU A 287 11.45 -14.15 8.67
N ASN A 288 12.68 -14.39 9.15
CA ASN A 288 13.78 -13.46 8.94
C ASN A 288 14.66 -14.03 7.82
N ILE A 289 14.85 -13.24 6.78
CA ILE A 289 15.60 -13.65 5.59
C ILE A 289 16.76 -12.69 5.38
N VAL A 290 17.98 -13.24 5.33
CA VAL A 290 19.20 -12.48 5.09
C VAL A 290 19.85 -13.01 3.82
N LEU A 291 19.98 -12.14 2.81
CA LEU A 291 20.76 -12.42 1.60
C LEU A 291 22.17 -11.89 1.79
N SER A 292 23.17 -12.70 1.46
CA SER A 292 24.59 -12.35 1.61
C SER A 292 25.44 -12.86 0.45
N ASN A 293 26.66 -12.36 0.37
CA ASN A 293 27.67 -12.84 -0.56
C ASN A 293 29.05 -12.66 0.08
N GLY A 294 29.78 -13.77 0.26
CA GLY A 294 31.12 -13.76 0.88
C GLY A 294 31.09 -13.10 2.27
N GLY A 295 30.10 -13.39 3.09
CA GLY A 295 29.93 -12.84 4.44
C GLY A 295 29.38 -11.39 4.48
N ARG A 296 29.28 -10.70 3.34
CA ARG A 296 28.68 -9.37 3.28
C ARG A 296 27.17 -9.46 3.11
N VAL A 297 26.42 -8.84 4.00
CA VAL A 297 24.96 -8.74 3.89
C VAL A 297 24.58 -7.83 2.72
N LEU A 298 23.72 -8.34 1.85
CA LEU A 298 23.16 -7.64 0.69
C LEU A 298 21.76 -7.13 0.95
N ASP A 299 20.90 -7.93 1.61
CA ASP A 299 19.53 -7.54 1.94
C ASP A 299 19.04 -8.25 3.21
N ARG A 300 18.09 -7.63 3.90
CA ARG A 300 17.38 -8.20 5.05
C ARG A 300 15.91 -7.91 4.89
N VAL A 301 15.09 -8.97 4.91
CA VAL A 301 13.64 -8.82 4.83
C VAL A 301 12.97 -9.70 5.88
N LYS A 302 11.78 -9.26 6.32
CA LYS A 302 10.86 -10.08 7.09
C LYS A 302 9.70 -10.49 6.20
N SER A 303 9.18 -11.69 6.43
CA SER A 303 8.02 -12.22 5.74
C SER A 303 7.23 -13.11 6.68
N TYR A 304 6.17 -13.73 6.19
CA TYR A 304 5.39 -14.72 6.94
C TYR A 304 4.78 -15.76 6.01
N PHE A 305 4.30 -16.85 6.59
CA PHE A 305 3.47 -17.84 5.90
C PHE A 305 2.55 -18.54 6.88
N ALA A 306 1.54 -19.22 6.35
CA ALA A 306 0.65 -20.11 7.09
C ALA A 306 0.63 -21.47 6.41
N LEU A 307 0.68 -22.57 7.17
CA LEU A 307 0.49 -23.90 6.61
C LEU A 307 -0.99 -24.14 6.43
N ARG A 308 -1.46 -24.09 5.21
CA ARG A 308 -2.84 -24.40 4.84
C ARG A 308 -2.90 -24.92 3.41
N LYS A 309 -3.96 -25.65 3.13
CA LYS A 309 -4.28 -26.14 1.79
C LYS A 309 -5.76 -25.90 1.52
N VAL A 310 -6.05 -25.33 0.37
CA VAL A 310 -7.42 -25.20 -0.13
C VAL A 310 -7.53 -26.05 -1.39
N ASP A 311 -8.50 -26.95 -1.43
CA ASP A 311 -8.78 -27.77 -2.59
C ASP A 311 -10.30 -28.09 -2.71
N VAL A 312 -10.68 -28.75 -3.78
CA VAL A 312 -12.04 -29.24 -4.00
C VAL A 312 -12.01 -30.75 -3.99
N ARG A 313 -12.81 -31.37 -3.12
CA ARG A 313 -12.92 -32.81 -2.97
C ARG A 313 -14.37 -33.27 -3.06
N LYS A 314 -14.58 -34.50 -3.49
CA LYS A 314 -15.88 -35.15 -3.39
C LYS A 314 -16.13 -35.64 -1.97
N ASP A 315 -17.33 -35.31 -1.45
CA ASP A 315 -17.82 -35.91 -0.21
C ASP A 315 -18.29 -37.38 -0.41
N GLU A 316 -18.75 -38.01 0.67
CA GLU A 316 -19.24 -39.40 0.65
C GLU A 316 -20.43 -39.59 -0.30
N CYS A 317 -21.19 -38.55 -0.56
CA CYS A 317 -22.33 -38.56 -1.51
C CYS A 317 -21.90 -38.20 -2.96
N GLY A 318 -20.61 -37.97 -3.23
CA GLY A 318 -20.08 -37.65 -4.53
C GLY A 318 -20.18 -36.16 -4.93
N TYR A 319 -20.61 -35.26 -4.03
CA TYR A 319 -20.69 -33.82 -4.29
C TYR A 319 -19.34 -33.13 -4.08
N ASN A 320 -19.02 -32.20 -4.94
CA ASN A 320 -17.83 -31.36 -4.77
C ASN A 320 -17.98 -30.42 -3.58
N ARG A 321 -17.00 -30.43 -2.68
CA ARG A 321 -16.90 -29.57 -1.51
C ARG A 321 -15.59 -28.78 -1.55
N ILE A 322 -15.65 -27.50 -1.19
CA ILE A 322 -14.44 -26.74 -0.90
C ILE A 322 -13.92 -27.22 0.45
N CYS A 323 -12.64 -27.57 0.48
CA CYS A 323 -11.97 -28.09 1.67
C CYS A 323 -10.85 -27.17 2.11
N LEU A 324 -10.70 -27.02 3.41
CA LEU A 324 -9.53 -26.45 4.06
C LEU A 324 -8.81 -27.59 4.80
N ASN A 325 -7.51 -27.76 4.55
CA ASN A 325 -6.70 -28.80 5.17
C ASN A 325 -7.32 -30.22 5.05
N ASN A 326 -7.79 -30.52 3.84
CA ASN A 326 -8.44 -31.79 3.49
C ASN A 326 -9.85 -32.02 4.12
N GLN A 327 -10.39 -31.08 4.88
CA GLN A 327 -11.71 -31.18 5.51
C GLN A 327 -12.69 -30.20 4.84
N PRO A 328 -13.92 -30.65 4.53
CA PRO A 328 -14.95 -29.74 4.04
C PRO A 328 -15.18 -28.59 5.01
N ILE A 329 -15.25 -27.38 4.50
CA ILE A 329 -15.51 -26.19 5.30
C ILE A 329 -16.68 -25.39 4.74
N PHE A 330 -17.59 -24.99 5.62
CA PHE A 330 -18.68 -24.11 5.26
C PHE A 330 -18.20 -22.66 5.29
N GLN A 331 -18.24 -21.99 4.13
CA GLN A 331 -17.90 -20.59 4.01
C GLN A 331 -19.07 -19.73 4.45
N TYR A 332 -18.92 -19.07 5.57
CA TYR A 332 -19.93 -18.20 6.16
C TYR A 332 -19.38 -16.79 6.33
N GLY A 333 -19.84 -15.86 5.50
CA GLY A 333 -19.33 -14.49 5.51
C GLY A 333 -20.12 -13.54 4.61
N PRO A 334 -19.97 -12.25 4.83
CA PRO A 334 -20.62 -11.20 4.04
C PRO A 334 -19.91 -10.94 2.72
N LEU A 335 -20.64 -10.32 1.80
CA LEU A 335 -20.06 -9.60 0.67
C LEU A 335 -19.45 -8.30 1.17
N ASP A 336 -18.20 -8.02 0.81
CA ASP A 336 -17.51 -6.78 1.13
C ASP A 336 -17.04 -6.10 -0.17
N GLN A 337 -17.48 -4.87 -0.38
CA GLN A 337 -17.09 -4.04 -1.52
C GLN A 337 -16.02 -3.00 -1.14
N GLY A 338 -15.67 -2.89 0.14
CA GLY A 338 -14.59 -2.05 0.66
C GLY A 338 -14.79 -0.56 0.41
N TRP A 339 -16.03 -0.06 0.53
CA TRP A 339 -16.36 1.34 0.29
C TRP A 339 -16.58 2.09 1.62
N TRP A 340 -15.88 3.21 1.78
CA TRP A 340 -15.95 4.06 2.96
C TRP A 340 -16.66 5.38 2.64
N PRO A 341 -17.52 5.92 3.53
CA PRO A 341 -18.25 7.16 3.24
C PRO A 341 -17.33 8.38 3.11
N ASP A 342 -16.19 8.35 3.77
CA ASP A 342 -15.24 9.45 3.89
C ASP A 342 -13.98 9.28 3.02
N GLY A 343 -13.50 8.06 2.85
CA GLY A 343 -12.28 7.74 2.09
C GLY A 343 -12.51 7.00 0.76
N LEU A 344 -13.74 6.63 0.43
CA LEU A 344 -14.13 5.82 -0.74
C LEU A 344 -13.42 4.46 -0.74
N LEU A 345 -12.52 4.19 -1.68
CA LEU A 345 -11.75 2.94 -1.69
C LEU A 345 -10.71 2.85 -0.57
N THR A 346 -10.31 3.96 0.02
CA THR A 346 -9.29 4.00 1.06
C THR A 346 -9.93 4.11 2.43
N PRO A 347 -9.77 3.12 3.33
CA PRO A 347 -10.22 3.25 4.71
C PRO A 347 -9.58 4.48 5.37
N PRO A 348 -10.28 5.17 6.29
CA PRO A 348 -9.73 6.35 6.99
C PRO A 348 -8.42 6.06 7.72
N SER A 349 -8.31 4.87 8.30
CA SER A 349 -7.11 4.41 9.01
C SER A 349 -7.00 2.89 8.95
N GLU A 350 -5.84 2.38 9.34
CA GLU A 350 -5.58 0.96 9.53
C GLU A 350 -6.51 0.35 10.60
N GLU A 351 -6.77 1.09 11.68
CA GLU A 351 -7.70 0.66 12.73
C GLU A 351 -9.13 0.53 12.21
N ALA A 352 -9.59 1.45 11.37
CA ALA A 352 -10.91 1.37 10.74
C ALA A 352 -11.03 0.09 9.90
N MET A 353 -10.04 -0.20 9.06
CA MET A 353 -9.99 -1.40 8.25
C MET A 353 -9.98 -2.68 9.11
N LEU A 354 -9.19 -2.69 10.17
CA LEU A 354 -9.09 -3.82 11.10
C LEU A 354 -10.36 -4.01 11.92
N TRP A 355 -11.03 -2.91 12.29
CA TRP A 355 -12.26 -2.94 13.07
C TRP A 355 -13.37 -3.75 12.37
N ASP A 356 -13.59 -3.54 11.08
CA ASP A 356 -14.58 -4.29 10.30
C ASP A 356 -14.31 -5.80 10.38
N MET A 357 -13.07 -6.22 10.16
CA MET A 357 -12.66 -7.62 10.22
C MET A 357 -12.85 -8.23 11.61
N VAL A 358 -12.48 -7.48 12.66
CA VAL A 358 -12.64 -7.91 14.06
C VAL A 358 -14.12 -8.08 14.41
N GLN A 359 -14.99 -7.15 13.96
CA GLN A 359 -16.44 -7.29 14.21
C GLN A 359 -17.01 -8.51 13.48
N LEU A 360 -16.61 -8.75 12.24
CA LEU A 360 -17.05 -9.94 11.50
C LEU A 360 -16.65 -11.24 12.23
N LYS A 361 -15.41 -11.31 12.73
CA LYS A 361 -14.97 -12.45 13.56
C LYS A 361 -15.83 -12.62 14.83
N LYS A 362 -16.10 -11.54 15.56
CA LYS A 362 -16.95 -11.56 16.75
C LYS A 362 -18.38 -12.02 16.47
N MET A 363 -18.90 -11.74 15.27
CA MET A 363 -20.20 -12.22 14.80
C MET A 363 -20.19 -13.68 14.37
N GLY A 364 -19.03 -14.37 14.41
CA GLY A 364 -18.90 -15.77 14.05
C GLY A 364 -18.63 -16.05 12.57
N PHE A 365 -18.36 -15.04 11.76
CA PHE A 365 -17.98 -15.23 10.37
C PHE A 365 -16.57 -15.82 10.27
N ASN A 366 -16.36 -16.66 9.26
CA ASN A 366 -15.06 -17.26 8.96
C ASN A 366 -14.52 -16.86 7.59
N MET A 367 -15.28 -16.04 6.83
CA MET A 367 -14.94 -15.64 5.48
C MET A 367 -15.40 -14.21 5.22
N ILE A 368 -14.71 -13.54 4.27
CA ILE A 368 -15.15 -12.30 3.62
C ILE A 368 -15.11 -12.54 2.11
N ARG A 369 -16.24 -12.33 1.43
CA ARG A 369 -16.27 -12.38 -0.03
C ARG A 369 -15.95 -10.99 -0.58
N LYS A 370 -14.69 -10.77 -0.92
CA LYS A 370 -14.27 -9.51 -1.55
C LYS A 370 -14.82 -9.39 -2.95
N HIS A 371 -15.41 -8.23 -3.26
CA HIS A 371 -16.07 -7.97 -4.53
C HIS A 371 -15.60 -6.65 -5.15
N ILE A 372 -15.26 -6.67 -6.45
CA ILE A 372 -14.94 -5.51 -7.30
C ILE A 372 -13.75 -4.64 -6.88
N LYS A 373 -12.92 -5.09 -5.96
CA LYS A 373 -11.78 -4.35 -5.42
C LYS A 373 -10.64 -5.30 -5.08
N VAL A 374 -9.41 -4.86 -5.29
CA VAL A 374 -8.20 -5.46 -4.73
C VAL A 374 -7.72 -4.56 -3.60
N GLU A 375 -7.62 -5.12 -2.41
CA GLU A 375 -7.21 -4.39 -1.21
C GLU A 375 -5.69 -4.23 -1.12
N PRO A 376 -5.18 -3.31 -0.27
CA PRO A 376 -3.77 -3.26 0.05
C PRO A 376 -3.32 -4.56 0.75
N GLU A 377 -2.02 -4.90 0.65
CA GLU A 377 -1.48 -6.15 1.19
C GLU A 377 -1.73 -6.32 2.70
N GLN A 378 -1.82 -5.23 3.48
CA GLN A 378 -2.17 -5.26 4.90
C GLN A 378 -3.54 -5.92 5.16
N TYR A 379 -4.52 -5.69 4.27
CA TYR A 379 -5.84 -6.30 4.41
C TYR A 379 -5.77 -7.83 4.43
N TYR A 380 -5.01 -8.40 3.51
CA TYR A 380 -4.84 -9.86 3.44
C TYR A 380 -4.01 -10.40 4.60
N TYR A 381 -3.02 -9.65 5.06
CA TYR A 381 -2.28 -9.99 6.29
C TYR A 381 -3.20 -10.05 7.52
N TYR A 382 -4.11 -9.08 7.66
CA TYR A 382 -5.08 -9.07 8.75
C TYR A 382 -6.10 -10.20 8.62
N ALA A 383 -6.54 -10.52 7.41
CA ALA A 383 -7.39 -11.70 7.18
C ALA A 383 -6.67 -13.00 7.62
N ASP A 384 -5.41 -13.16 7.23
CA ASP A 384 -4.59 -14.30 7.65
C ASP A 384 -4.40 -14.35 9.17
N SER A 385 -4.14 -13.24 9.83
CA SER A 385 -3.86 -13.17 11.26
C SER A 385 -5.10 -13.32 12.14
N LEU A 386 -6.27 -12.90 11.63
CA LEU A 386 -7.55 -13.01 12.34
C LEU A 386 -8.30 -14.32 12.05
N GLY A 387 -7.86 -15.09 11.07
CA GLY A 387 -8.55 -16.31 10.67
C GLY A 387 -9.80 -16.05 9.83
N LEU A 388 -9.69 -15.18 8.84
CA LEU A 388 -10.73 -14.92 7.87
C LEU A 388 -10.28 -15.44 6.49
N MET A 389 -11.07 -16.36 5.92
CA MET A 389 -10.89 -16.78 4.53
C MET A 389 -11.32 -15.64 3.58
N MET A 390 -10.69 -15.58 2.40
CA MET A 390 -10.99 -14.57 1.38
C MET A 390 -11.33 -15.26 0.05
#